data_1b9a6f517cf204566bbf7b9a8cc46680
#
_entry.id   1b9a6f517cf204566bbf7b9a8cc46680
#
_cell.length_a   1.000
_cell.length_b   1.000
_cell.length_c   1.000
_cell.angle_alpha   90.00
_cell.angle_beta   90.00
_cell.angle_gamma   90.00
#
_symmetry.space_group_name_H-M   'P 1'
#
loop_
_entity.id
_entity.type
_entity.pdbx_description
1 polymer ?
#
loop_
_entity_poly.entity_id
_entity_poly.type
_entity_poly.pdbx_seq_one_letter_code
_entity_poly.pdbx_strand_id
1 'polypeptide(L)'
;MRVIKGKKIAIIAIFMVFMIGGICFARQMNKENNIAVHTSGELAQIEKLPNNKIGWGIKRNNNSEQPDVGKKNMEILDKYNGIYMGNKEKKYVYLTFDMGYEAGYTEKILEVLKQNDVKATFFITAHYVNTQPDMVKRMIDEGHIIGNHTVNHKSMPDCSLDTIKKEMMDLHSAIYEKFGYEMKYMRPPKGEYSERTVAYTNTLGYTTVMWFFGYDDWDEKKQGREEYGKKKILDNVHNGEVMLLHATSKDNSNILDDVIKKIKNRGYEFRNIDNFER
;
A
#
# COMPACT_ATOMS: atom_id res chain seq x y z
N MET A 1 45.66 -36.14 -25.22
CA MET A 1 44.22 -36.37 -24.94
C MET A 1 43.61 -35.48 -23.82
N ARG A 2 44.25 -34.44 -23.30
CA ARG A 2 43.74 -33.57 -22.24
C ARG A 2 43.10 -32.23 -22.71
N VAL A 3 43.41 -31.76 -23.93
CA VAL A 3 42.94 -30.43 -24.42
C VAL A 3 41.52 -30.45 -24.97
N ILE A 4 40.95 -31.58 -25.33
CA ILE A 4 39.60 -31.67 -25.95
C ILE A 4 38.49 -31.63 -24.87
N LYS A 5 38.79 -32.07 -23.62
CA LYS A 5 37.77 -32.01 -22.53
C LYS A 5 37.47 -30.59 -22.03
N GLY A 6 38.48 -29.70 -22.01
CA GLY A 6 38.26 -28.33 -21.53
C GLY A 6 37.42 -27.47 -22.48
N LYS A 7 37.55 -27.64 -23.79
CA LYS A 7 36.75 -26.90 -24.79
C LYS A 7 35.25 -27.29 -24.77
N LYS A 8 34.93 -28.57 -24.54
CA LYS A 8 33.53 -29.03 -24.44
C LYS A 8 32.84 -28.53 -23.19
N ILE A 9 33.53 -28.42 -22.05
CA ILE A 9 33.01 -27.89 -20.81
C ILE A 9 32.76 -26.38 -20.93
N ALA A 10 33.64 -25.63 -21.55
CA ALA A 10 33.50 -24.20 -21.79
C ALA A 10 32.30 -23.88 -22.72
N ILE A 11 32.11 -24.69 -23.77
CA ILE A 11 30.99 -24.53 -24.71
C ILE A 11 29.65 -24.85 -24.02
N ILE A 12 29.59 -25.87 -23.18
CA ILE A 12 28.37 -26.23 -22.43
C ILE A 12 28.04 -25.14 -21.39
N ALA A 13 29.03 -24.55 -20.72
CA ALA A 13 28.83 -23.45 -19.79
C ALA A 13 28.32 -22.18 -20.48
N ILE A 14 28.82 -21.85 -21.65
CA ILE A 14 28.35 -20.70 -22.45
C ILE A 14 26.92 -20.94 -22.95
N PHE A 15 26.58 -22.15 -23.42
CA PHE A 15 25.20 -22.48 -23.81
C PHE A 15 24.22 -22.44 -22.63
N MET A 16 24.60 -22.84 -21.41
CA MET A 16 23.76 -22.72 -20.21
C MET A 16 23.54 -21.27 -19.82
N VAL A 17 24.51 -20.40 -19.90
CA VAL A 17 24.37 -18.97 -19.62
C VAL A 17 23.43 -18.31 -20.62
N PHE A 18 23.52 -18.66 -21.93
CA PHE A 18 22.57 -18.17 -22.94
C PHE A 18 21.13 -18.73 -22.76
N MET A 19 21.01 -20.00 -22.36
CA MET A 19 19.69 -20.58 -22.06
C MET A 19 19.04 -19.95 -20.81
N ILE A 20 19.81 -19.72 -19.74
CA ILE A 20 19.32 -19.05 -18.53
C ILE A 20 18.96 -17.60 -18.85
N GLY A 21 19.79 -16.87 -19.59
CA GLY A 21 19.49 -15.53 -20.08
C GLY A 21 18.25 -15.49 -20.99
N GLY A 22 18.10 -16.44 -21.91
CA GLY A 22 16.92 -16.57 -22.76
C GLY A 22 15.65 -16.91 -21.99
N ILE A 23 15.72 -17.76 -20.96
CA ILE A 23 14.59 -18.10 -20.09
C ILE A 23 14.22 -16.91 -19.20
N CYS A 24 15.19 -16.16 -18.67
CA CYS A 24 14.94 -14.92 -17.93
C CYS A 24 14.34 -13.86 -18.84
N PHE A 25 14.86 -13.67 -20.05
CA PHE A 25 14.31 -12.71 -21.02
C PHE A 25 12.90 -13.12 -21.48
N ALA A 26 12.65 -14.40 -21.78
CA ALA A 26 11.31 -14.87 -22.13
C ALA A 26 10.31 -14.80 -20.96
N ARG A 27 10.78 -15.03 -19.72
CA ARG A 27 9.96 -14.78 -18.51
C ARG A 27 9.68 -13.29 -18.30
N GLN A 28 10.64 -12.43 -18.57
CA GLN A 28 10.46 -10.98 -18.49
C GLN A 28 9.49 -10.49 -19.57
N MET A 29 9.63 -10.92 -20.83
CA MET A 29 8.69 -10.60 -21.91
C MET A 29 7.29 -11.17 -21.67
N ASN A 30 7.15 -12.38 -21.07
CA ASN A 30 5.86 -12.90 -20.65
C ASN A 30 5.27 -12.15 -19.43
N LYS A 31 6.10 -11.57 -18.56
CA LYS A 31 5.65 -10.72 -17.46
C LYS A 31 5.21 -9.33 -17.92
N GLU A 32 5.90 -8.73 -18.88
CA GLU A 32 5.48 -7.46 -19.51
C GLU A 32 4.17 -7.62 -20.27
N ASN A 33 3.87 -8.81 -20.81
CA ASN A 33 2.60 -9.14 -21.41
C ASN A 33 1.48 -9.50 -20.41
N ASN A 34 1.81 -9.73 -19.13
CA ASN A 34 0.84 -9.97 -18.05
C ASN A 34 0.38 -8.69 -17.32
N ILE A 35 0.92 -7.52 -17.63
CA ILE A 35 0.19 -6.27 -17.40
C ILE A 35 -1.00 -6.35 -18.35
N ALA A 36 -2.18 -6.59 -17.79
CA ALA A 36 -3.39 -6.87 -18.54
C ALA A 36 -3.49 -5.92 -19.74
N VAL A 37 -3.27 -6.46 -20.96
CA VAL A 37 -3.53 -5.75 -22.21
C VAL A 37 -5.06 -5.67 -22.29
N HIS A 38 -5.62 -4.59 -21.71
CA HIS A 38 -7.05 -4.37 -21.78
C HIS A 38 -7.43 -4.21 -23.23
N THR A 39 -8.45 -4.95 -23.63
CA THR A 39 -9.05 -4.74 -24.95
C THR A 39 -9.60 -3.32 -25.02
N SER A 40 -9.61 -2.73 -26.21
CA SER A 40 -10.22 -1.41 -26.42
C SER A 40 -11.68 -1.38 -25.92
N GLY A 41 -12.37 -2.51 -25.93
CA GLY A 41 -13.73 -2.65 -25.42
C GLY A 41 -13.83 -2.55 -23.89
N GLU A 42 -12.90 -3.13 -23.14
CA GLU A 42 -12.87 -3.03 -21.66
C GLU A 42 -12.58 -1.60 -21.21
N LEU A 43 -11.58 -0.94 -21.80
CA LEU A 43 -11.29 0.46 -21.50
C LEU A 43 -12.48 1.37 -21.81
N ALA A 44 -13.18 1.16 -22.93
CA ALA A 44 -14.38 1.91 -23.27
C ALA A 44 -15.54 1.69 -22.30
N GLN A 45 -15.62 0.52 -21.65
CA GLN A 45 -16.60 0.27 -20.57
C GLN A 45 -16.21 1.00 -19.29
N ILE A 46 -14.94 0.99 -18.91
CA ILE A 46 -14.43 1.70 -17.73
C ILE A 46 -14.63 3.23 -17.88
N GLU A 47 -14.35 3.78 -19.07
CA GLU A 47 -14.56 5.20 -19.35
C GLU A 47 -16.01 5.66 -19.15
N LYS A 48 -16.99 4.76 -19.32
CA LYS A 48 -18.42 5.06 -19.11
C LYS A 48 -18.86 4.99 -17.64
N LEU A 49 -18.02 4.47 -16.74
CA LEU A 49 -18.35 4.40 -15.33
C LEU A 49 -18.43 5.80 -14.69
N PRO A 50 -19.25 5.97 -13.64
CA PRO A 50 -19.34 7.23 -12.91
C PRO A 50 -17.98 7.73 -12.45
N ASN A 51 -17.64 8.98 -12.82
CA ASN A 51 -16.39 9.62 -12.40
C ASN A 51 -16.60 10.82 -11.47
N ASN A 52 -17.75 10.89 -10.81
CA ASN A 52 -17.98 11.91 -9.79
C ASN A 52 -16.99 11.67 -8.66
N LYS A 53 -16.19 12.70 -8.33
CA LYS A 53 -15.23 12.66 -7.24
C LYS A 53 -15.93 12.41 -5.92
N ILE A 54 -15.47 11.40 -5.20
CA ILE A 54 -15.88 11.05 -3.85
C ILE A 54 -14.67 11.23 -2.95
N GLY A 55 -14.83 11.98 -1.86
CA GLY A 55 -13.87 12.02 -0.76
C GLY A 55 -14.21 10.95 0.26
N TRP A 56 -13.24 10.14 0.65
CA TRP A 56 -13.42 9.15 1.70
C TRP A 56 -13.68 9.82 3.04
N GLY A 57 -14.79 9.54 3.65
CA GLY A 57 -15.18 10.07 4.94
C GLY A 57 -15.62 8.96 5.89
N ILE A 58 -15.35 9.15 7.17
CA ILE A 58 -15.68 8.22 8.23
C ILE A 58 -16.61 8.93 9.22
N LYS A 59 -17.82 8.40 9.42
CA LYS A 59 -18.69 8.79 10.53
C LYS A 59 -18.44 7.84 11.69
N ARG A 60 -17.74 8.32 12.69
CA ARG A 60 -17.38 7.51 13.87
C ARG A 60 -18.62 7.17 14.68
N ASN A 61 -18.68 5.93 15.15
CA ASN A 61 -19.62 5.46 16.14
C ASN A 61 -19.00 5.55 17.55
N ASN A 62 -19.82 5.43 18.56
CA ASN A 62 -19.36 5.34 19.95
C ASN A 62 -19.02 3.89 20.33
N ASN A 63 -18.34 3.70 21.46
CA ASN A 63 -18.13 2.38 22.08
C ASN A 63 -17.30 1.38 21.27
N SER A 64 -16.28 1.83 20.52
CA SER A 64 -15.44 0.96 19.70
C SER A 64 -16.19 0.11 18.66
N GLU A 65 -17.32 0.59 18.21
CA GLU A 65 -18.07 0.03 17.09
C GLU A 65 -17.44 0.47 15.76
N GLN A 66 -17.59 -0.36 14.74
CA GLN A 66 -17.15 -0.01 13.40
C GLN A 66 -17.85 1.26 12.91
N PRO A 67 -17.11 2.25 12.37
CA PRO A 67 -17.70 3.47 11.85
C PRO A 67 -18.54 3.24 10.60
N ASP A 68 -19.36 4.21 10.23
CA ASP A 68 -20.10 4.24 8.98
C ASP A 68 -19.33 5.03 7.92
N VAL A 69 -19.17 4.46 6.74
CA VAL A 69 -18.55 5.10 5.56
C VAL A 69 -19.56 5.39 4.45
N GLY A 70 -20.83 5.07 4.69
CA GLY A 70 -21.90 5.24 3.73
C GLY A 70 -22.03 4.07 2.73
N LYS A 71 -23.27 3.67 2.52
CA LYS A 71 -23.64 2.50 1.69
C LYS A 71 -23.01 2.55 0.28
N LYS A 72 -23.08 3.71 -0.39
CA LYS A 72 -22.52 3.87 -1.74
C LYS A 72 -21.01 3.60 -1.81
N ASN A 73 -20.26 4.02 -0.78
CA ASN A 73 -18.82 3.78 -0.70
C ASN A 73 -18.51 2.30 -0.56
N MET A 74 -19.28 1.59 0.29
CA MET A 74 -19.18 0.15 0.46
C MET A 74 -19.48 -0.59 -0.85
N GLU A 75 -20.60 -0.27 -1.51
CA GLU A 75 -20.99 -0.88 -2.79
C GLU A 75 -19.91 -0.74 -3.87
N ILE A 76 -19.28 0.43 -3.99
CA ILE A 76 -18.18 0.62 -4.95
C ILE A 76 -16.96 -0.23 -4.57
N LEU A 77 -16.50 -0.17 -3.31
CA LEU A 77 -15.30 -0.89 -2.91
C LEU A 77 -15.51 -2.41 -2.93
N ASP A 78 -16.66 -2.90 -2.47
CA ASP A 78 -16.98 -4.34 -2.49
C ASP A 78 -17.05 -4.90 -3.91
N LYS A 79 -17.61 -4.13 -4.86
CA LYS A 79 -17.68 -4.52 -6.29
C LYS A 79 -16.31 -4.82 -6.89
N TYR A 80 -15.27 -4.14 -6.44
CA TYR A 80 -13.90 -4.26 -6.95
C TYR A 80 -12.94 -4.85 -5.91
N ASN A 81 -13.45 -5.57 -4.92
CA ASN A 81 -12.66 -6.21 -3.86
C ASN A 81 -11.77 -5.26 -3.05
N GLY A 82 -12.16 -3.98 -2.94
CA GLY A 82 -11.41 -2.98 -2.17
C GLY A 82 -11.39 -3.32 -0.67
N ILE A 83 -10.31 -3.03 0.01
CA ILE A 83 -10.10 -3.24 1.45
C ILE A 83 -10.41 -1.92 2.18
N TYR A 84 -11.25 -1.96 3.20
CA TYR A 84 -11.54 -0.80 4.03
C TYR A 84 -11.95 -1.19 5.46
N MET A 85 -12.69 -2.29 5.64
CA MET A 85 -13.23 -2.78 6.91
C MET A 85 -13.05 -4.29 6.99
N GLY A 86 -12.35 -4.76 8.01
CA GLY A 86 -12.19 -6.18 8.30
C GLY A 86 -13.35 -6.76 9.12
N ASN A 87 -13.23 -8.02 9.46
CA ASN A 87 -14.22 -8.80 10.18
C ASN A 87 -14.59 -8.16 11.54
N LYS A 88 -15.86 -7.80 11.71
CA LYS A 88 -16.37 -7.16 12.94
C LYS A 88 -16.33 -8.05 14.19
N GLU A 89 -16.23 -9.36 14.02
CA GLU A 89 -16.15 -10.33 15.12
C GLU A 89 -14.70 -10.57 15.59
N LYS A 90 -13.70 -10.03 14.87
CA LYS A 90 -12.29 -10.27 15.12
C LYS A 90 -11.60 -9.00 15.61
N LYS A 91 -10.90 -9.11 16.72
CA LYS A 91 -10.06 -8.04 17.25
C LYS A 91 -8.76 -7.90 16.46
N TYR A 92 -8.88 -7.59 15.15
CA TYR A 92 -7.76 -7.35 14.25
C TYR A 92 -7.60 -5.88 13.94
N VAL A 93 -6.35 -5.42 13.90
CA VAL A 93 -5.95 -4.08 13.46
C VAL A 93 -4.93 -4.21 12.35
N TYR A 94 -5.18 -3.56 11.22
CA TYR A 94 -4.28 -3.49 10.07
C TYR A 94 -3.68 -2.10 10.03
N LEU A 95 -2.44 -1.99 10.52
CA LEU A 95 -1.75 -0.70 10.63
C LEU A 95 -1.20 -0.27 9.27
N THR A 96 -1.51 0.94 8.85
CA THR A 96 -1.07 1.50 7.57
C THR A 96 -0.55 2.92 7.73
N PHE A 97 0.43 3.29 6.89
CA PHE A 97 1.01 4.63 6.82
C PHE A 97 0.95 5.16 5.40
N ASP A 98 0.56 6.43 5.23
CA ASP A 98 0.72 7.17 3.98
C ASP A 98 1.98 8.04 4.08
N MET A 99 2.83 7.98 3.02
CA MET A 99 4.17 8.56 3.04
C MET A 99 4.48 9.28 1.73
N GLY A 100 4.47 10.59 1.75
CA GLY A 100 4.86 11.44 0.62
C GLY A 100 6.35 11.85 0.66
N TYR A 101 6.89 12.11 1.85
CA TYR A 101 8.26 12.54 2.10
C TYR A 101 8.73 12.08 3.49
N GLU A 102 10.05 12.19 3.75
CA GLU A 102 10.64 11.87 5.05
C GLU A 102 10.74 13.11 5.93
N ALA A 103 10.22 13.00 7.15
CA ALA A 103 10.26 14.05 8.17
C ALA A 103 11.25 13.74 9.32
N GLY A 104 12.03 12.67 9.21
CA GLY A 104 13.01 12.24 10.22
C GLY A 104 12.46 11.29 11.29
N TYR A 105 11.26 10.72 11.08
CA TYR A 105 10.60 9.87 12.09
C TYR A 105 10.44 8.42 11.67
N THR A 106 10.62 8.09 10.40
CA THR A 106 10.37 6.73 9.89
C THR A 106 11.28 5.70 10.52
N GLU A 107 12.56 6.02 10.74
CA GLU A 107 13.49 5.09 11.40
C GLU A 107 12.98 4.67 12.78
N LYS A 108 12.55 5.64 13.60
CA LYS A 108 11.99 5.36 14.93
C LYS A 108 10.71 4.54 14.86
N ILE A 109 9.83 4.82 13.87
CA ILE A 109 8.60 4.04 13.64
C ILE A 109 8.95 2.59 13.33
N LEU A 110 9.90 2.32 12.43
CA LEU A 110 10.32 0.97 12.09
C LEU A 110 10.93 0.23 13.30
N GLU A 111 11.74 0.91 14.12
CA GLU A 111 12.25 0.32 15.38
C GLU A 111 11.13 -0.10 16.32
N VAL A 112 10.12 0.76 16.51
CA VAL A 112 8.96 0.45 17.34
C VAL A 112 8.17 -0.74 16.79
N LEU A 113 7.92 -0.77 15.49
CA LEU A 113 7.23 -1.88 14.84
C LEU A 113 7.98 -3.20 15.02
N LYS A 114 9.31 -3.19 14.86
CA LYS A 114 10.19 -4.34 15.05
C LYS A 114 10.17 -4.83 16.49
N GLN A 115 10.33 -3.93 17.47
CA GLN A 115 10.32 -4.25 18.90
C GLN A 115 9.00 -4.86 19.36
N ASN A 116 7.90 -4.49 18.73
CA ASN A 116 6.56 -4.99 19.02
C ASN A 116 6.13 -6.16 18.14
N ASP A 117 6.96 -6.64 17.22
CA ASP A 117 6.60 -7.65 16.21
C ASP A 117 5.29 -7.29 15.48
N VAL A 118 5.23 -6.08 14.92
CA VAL A 118 4.09 -5.58 14.14
C VAL A 118 4.52 -5.33 12.71
N LYS A 119 3.78 -5.86 11.75
CA LYS A 119 3.98 -5.58 10.32
C LYS A 119 2.92 -4.61 9.85
N ALA A 120 3.34 -3.54 9.19
CA ALA A 120 2.48 -2.48 8.65
C ALA A 120 2.52 -2.46 7.13
N THR A 121 1.60 -1.69 6.54
CA THR A 121 1.62 -1.37 5.11
C THR A 121 1.98 0.10 4.94
N PHE A 122 2.97 0.39 4.10
CA PHE A 122 3.42 1.74 3.78
C PHE A 122 3.01 2.09 2.35
N PHE A 123 2.06 3.01 2.20
CA PHE A 123 1.68 3.55 0.90
C PHE A 123 2.60 4.72 0.56
N ILE A 124 3.54 4.50 -0.37
CA ILE A 124 4.62 5.45 -0.66
C ILE A 124 4.47 6.08 -2.04
N THR A 125 4.90 7.34 -2.17
CA THR A 125 4.97 8.04 -3.46
C THR A 125 6.32 7.82 -4.15
N ALA A 126 6.43 8.19 -5.43
CA ALA A 126 7.71 8.14 -6.14
C ALA A 126 8.76 9.07 -5.52
N HIS A 127 8.33 10.21 -4.95
CA HIS A 127 9.26 11.11 -4.25
C HIS A 127 9.93 10.38 -3.08
N TYR A 128 9.16 9.66 -2.26
CA TYR A 128 9.70 8.91 -1.13
C TYR A 128 10.71 7.84 -1.58
N VAL A 129 10.38 7.06 -2.61
CA VAL A 129 11.27 6.02 -3.19
C VAL A 129 12.59 6.61 -3.67
N ASN A 130 12.53 7.77 -4.33
CA ASN A 130 13.72 8.40 -4.91
C ASN A 130 14.62 9.03 -3.85
N THR A 131 14.06 9.57 -2.78
CA THR A 131 14.81 10.27 -1.74
C THR A 131 15.22 9.36 -0.58
N GLN A 132 14.51 8.25 -0.36
CA GLN A 132 14.70 7.33 0.78
C GLN A 132 14.78 5.85 0.38
N PRO A 133 15.61 5.48 -0.63
CA PRO A 133 15.64 4.10 -1.11
C PRO A 133 16.07 3.09 -0.04
N ASP A 134 16.98 3.46 0.84
CA ASP A 134 17.47 2.57 1.90
C ASP A 134 16.38 2.30 2.94
N MET A 135 15.53 3.30 3.22
CA MET A 135 14.40 3.15 4.11
C MET A 135 13.34 2.22 3.52
N VAL A 136 13.05 2.35 2.21
CA VAL A 136 12.12 1.44 1.49
C VAL A 136 12.68 0.01 1.50
N LYS A 137 13.99 -0.14 1.25
CA LYS A 137 14.63 -1.46 1.34
C LYS A 137 14.48 -2.06 2.73
N ARG A 138 14.73 -1.28 3.78
CA ARG A 138 14.57 -1.70 5.17
C ARG A 138 13.13 -2.14 5.47
N MET A 139 12.11 -1.41 5.00
CA MET A 139 10.71 -1.80 5.15
C MET A 139 10.44 -3.17 4.53
N ILE A 140 10.94 -3.42 3.32
CA ILE A 140 10.80 -4.71 2.62
C ILE A 140 11.52 -5.82 3.39
N ASP A 141 12.77 -5.62 3.76
CA ASP A 141 13.61 -6.61 4.47
C ASP A 141 13.02 -6.97 5.85
N GLU A 142 12.36 -6.03 6.51
CA GLU A 142 11.69 -6.25 7.80
C GLU A 142 10.28 -6.85 7.63
N GLY A 143 9.83 -7.15 6.40
CA GLY A 143 8.58 -7.84 6.09
C GLY A 143 7.33 -6.95 6.15
N HIS A 144 7.50 -5.64 5.97
CA HIS A 144 6.39 -4.73 5.78
C HIS A 144 5.90 -4.77 4.32
N ILE A 145 4.65 -4.37 4.09
CA ILE A 145 4.09 -4.26 2.74
C ILE A 145 4.34 -2.85 2.20
N ILE A 146 4.78 -2.78 0.95
CA ILE A 146 4.86 -1.52 0.20
C ILE A 146 3.63 -1.43 -0.70
N GLY A 147 2.85 -0.38 -0.52
CA GLY A 147 1.69 -0.02 -1.33
C GLY A 147 1.96 1.18 -2.22
N ASN A 148 1.23 1.28 -3.32
CA ASN A 148 1.33 2.35 -4.30
C ASN A 148 0.48 3.55 -3.88
N HIS A 149 1.12 4.71 -3.71
CA HIS A 149 0.44 5.99 -3.42
C HIS A 149 0.61 7.01 -4.55
N THR A 150 0.83 6.50 -5.77
CA THR A 150 1.04 7.20 -7.04
C THR A 150 2.39 7.96 -7.13
N VAL A 151 2.73 8.40 -8.33
CA VAL A 151 3.97 9.18 -8.56
C VAL A 151 3.86 10.56 -7.94
N ASN A 152 2.81 11.32 -8.26
CA ASN A 152 2.71 12.75 -7.96
C ASN A 152 1.57 13.10 -7.00
N HIS A 153 0.96 12.10 -6.34
CA HIS A 153 -0.12 12.30 -5.38
C HIS A 153 -1.31 13.14 -5.94
N LYS A 154 -1.65 12.93 -7.23
CA LYS A 154 -2.77 13.60 -7.89
C LYS A 154 -4.11 13.02 -7.48
N SER A 155 -5.15 13.87 -7.44
CA SER A 155 -6.53 13.41 -7.35
C SER A 155 -6.89 12.57 -8.59
N MET A 156 -7.08 11.28 -8.43
CA MET A 156 -7.26 10.35 -9.55
C MET A 156 -8.54 10.61 -10.36
N PRO A 157 -9.68 11.01 -9.77
CA PRO A 157 -10.87 11.38 -10.54
C PRO A 157 -10.66 12.54 -11.51
N ASP A 158 -9.66 13.41 -11.26
CA ASP A 158 -9.33 14.55 -12.12
C ASP A 158 -8.38 14.16 -13.27
N CYS A 159 -7.98 12.88 -13.36
CA CYS A 159 -7.03 12.37 -14.32
C CYS A 159 -7.72 11.56 -15.44
N SER A 160 -7.13 11.53 -16.64
CA SER A 160 -7.46 10.55 -17.67
C SER A 160 -6.98 9.14 -17.26
N LEU A 161 -7.53 8.08 -17.87
CA LEU A 161 -7.08 6.71 -17.61
C LEU A 161 -5.59 6.54 -17.92
N ASP A 162 -5.10 7.14 -19.01
CA ASP A 162 -3.67 7.11 -19.37
C ASP A 162 -2.80 7.77 -18.28
N THR A 163 -3.26 8.90 -17.73
CA THR A 163 -2.56 9.56 -16.62
C THR A 163 -2.56 8.67 -15.38
N ILE A 164 -3.69 8.04 -15.04
CA ILE A 164 -3.78 7.12 -13.91
C ILE A 164 -2.83 5.93 -14.11
N LYS A 165 -2.82 5.33 -15.32
CA LYS A 165 -1.89 4.25 -15.65
C LYS A 165 -0.45 4.68 -15.41
N LYS A 166 -0.07 5.85 -15.89
CA LYS A 166 1.28 6.40 -15.72
C LYS A 166 1.62 6.63 -14.24
N GLU A 167 0.73 7.28 -13.47
CA GLU A 167 0.88 7.51 -12.04
C GLU A 167 1.07 6.20 -11.23
N MET A 168 0.42 5.13 -11.65
CA MET A 168 0.49 3.83 -10.99
C MET A 168 1.70 3.01 -11.44
N MET A 169 1.90 2.89 -12.76
CA MET A 169 2.86 1.94 -13.32
C MET A 169 4.29 2.46 -13.34
N ASP A 170 4.50 3.78 -13.45
CA ASP A 170 5.86 4.36 -13.33
C ASP A 170 6.42 4.11 -11.92
N LEU A 171 5.59 4.25 -10.87
CA LEU A 171 6.00 3.92 -9.50
C LEU A 171 6.19 2.41 -9.31
N HIS A 172 5.29 1.58 -9.87
CA HIS A 172 5.42 0.13 -9.83
C HIS A 172 6.75 -0.33 -10.42
N SER A 173 7.06 0.15 -11.63
CA SER A 173 8.30 -0.18 -12.33
C SER A 173 9.54 0.25 -11.53
N ALA A 174 9.52 1.47 -10.97
CA ALA A 174 10.64 1.97 -10.16
C ALA A 174 10.91 1.10 -8.91
N ILE A 175 9.84 0.63 -8.24
CA ILE A 175 9.96 -0.28 -7.08
C ILE A 175 10.46 -1.65 -7.53
N TYR A 176 9.91 -2.19 -8.61
CA TYR A 176 10.30 -3.49 -9.12
C TYR A 176 11.77 -3.51 -9.61
N GLU A 177 12.17 -2.52 -10.39
CA GLU A 177 13.53 -2.39 -10.91
C GLU A 177 14.56 -2.24 -9.77
N LYS A 178 14.23 -1.47 -8.74
CA LYS A 178 15.16 -1.18 -7.64
C LYS A 178 15.24 -2.30 -6.60
N PHE A 179 14.13 -2.97 -6.29
CA PHE A 179 14.03 -3.88 -5.16
C PHE A 179 13.51 -5.28 -5.52
N GLY A 180 13.09 -5.54 -6.75
CA GLY A 180 12.44 -6.80 -7.15
C GLY A 180 11.09 -7.03 -6.48
N TYR A 181 10.45 -5.97 -5.93
CA TYR A 181 9.23 -6.04 -5.16
C TYR A 181 8.01 -5.69 -6.02
N GLU A 182 6.98 -6.56 -6.00
CA GLU A 182 5.72 -6.34 -6.70
C GLU A 182 4.66 -5.75 -5.76
N MET A 183 4.22 -4.52 -6.03
CA MET A 183 3.14 -3.90 -5.27
C MET A 183 1.79 -4.44 -5.71
N LYS A 184 0.94 -4.81 -4.74
CA LYS A 184 -0.43 -5.34 -4.98
C LYS A 184 -1.52 -4.39 -4.50
N TYR A 185 -1.20 -3.49 -3.61
CA TYR A 185 -2.13 -2.60 -2.93
C TYR A 185 -1.87 -1.16 -3.35
N MET A 186 -2.95 -0.39 -3.47
CA MET A 186 -2.86 1.04 -3.69
C MET A 186 -3.80 1.79 -2.74
N ARG A 187 -3.44 3.02 -2.42
CA ARG A 187 -4.35 3.93 -1.74
C ARG A 187 -4.50 5.20 -2.57
N PRO A 188 -5.75 5.62 -2.88
CA PRO A 188 -5.97 6.85 -3.62
C PRO A 188 -5.46 8.06 -2.86
N PRO A 189 -4.68 8.96 -3.51
CA PRO A 189 -4.24 10.19 -2.90
C PRO A 189 -5.41 11.00 -2.32
N LYS A 190 -5.22 11.59 -1.15
CA LYS A 190 -6.22 12.40 -0.42
C LYS A 190 -7.50 11.64 -0.07
N GLY A 191 -7.56 10.31 -0.26
CA GLY A 191 -8.79 9.56 -0.17
C GLY A 191 -9.82 9.92 -1.24
N GLU A 192 -9.40 10.54 -2.35
CA GLU A 192 -10.27 10.95 -3.45
C GLU A 192 -10.32 9.86 -4.53
N TYR A 193 -11.52 9.40 -4.84
CA TYR A 193 -11.76 8.33 -5.81
C TYR A 193 -13.10 8.49 -6.53
N SER A 194 -13.33 7.66 -7.51
CA SER A 194 -14.62 7.45 -8.19
C SER A 194 -14.78 5.97 -8.51
N GLU A 195 -15.97 5.54 -8.90
CA GLU A 195 -16.15 4.16 -9.37
C GLU A 195 -15.22 3.85 -10.55
N ARG A 196 -15.09 4.80 -11.50
CA ARG A 196 -14.18 4.66 -12.65
C ARG A 196 -12.72 4.44 -12.22
N THR A 197 -12.23 5.20 -11.23
CA THR A 197 -10.82 5.08 -10.80
C THR A 197 -10.56 3.79 -10.05
N VAL A 198 -11.48 3.33 -9.20
CA VAL A 198 -11.36 2.04 -8.50
C VAL A 198 -11.42 0.88 -9.49
N ALA A 199 -12.37 0.90 -10.43
CA ALA A 199 -12.46 -0.10 -11.49
C ALA A 199 -11.15 -0.18 -12.29
N TYR A 200 -10.62 0.96 -12.70
CA TYR A 200 -9.43 1.01 -13.53
C TYR A 200 -8.18 0.52 -12.79
N THR A 201 -7.95 0.97 -11.56
CA THR A 201 -6.80 0.47 -10.78
C THR A 201 -6.89 -1.01 -10.46
N ASN A 202 -8.11 -1.53 -10.28
CA ASN A 202 -8.33 -2.97 -10.13
C ASN A 202 -7.90 -3.75 -11.39
N THR A 203 -8.21 -3.24 -12.58
CA THR A 203 -7.75 -3.85 -13.83
C THR A 203 -6.23 -3.80 -14.02
N LEU A 204 -5.55 -2.83 -13.41
CA LEU A 204 -4.08 -2.77 -13.37
C LEU A 204 -3.46 -3.75 -12.35
N GLY A 205 -4.28 -4.61 -11.72
CA GLY A 205 -3.83 -5.60 -10.73
C GLY A 205 -3.74 -5.08 -9.29
N TYR A 206 -4.32 -3.91 -8.99
CA TYR A 206 -4.27 -3.34 -7.65
C TYR A 206 -5.56 -3.53 -6.87
N THR A 207 -5.42 -3.87 -5.60
CA THR A 207 -6.50 -3.77 -4.61
C THR A 207 -6.47 -2.37 -3.99
N THR A 208 -7.57 -1.64 -4.09
CA THR A 208 -7.73 -0.34 -3.44
C THR A 208 -7.90 -0.53 -1.93
N VAL A 209 -7.11 0.19 -1.12
CA VAL A 209 -7.16 0.13 0.35
C VAL A 209 -7.53 1.49 0.91
N MET A 210 -8.68 1.56 1.55
CA MET A 210 -9.12 2.74 2.33
C MET A 210 -8.88 2.49 3.82
N TRP A 211 -9.45 3.30 4.70
CA TRP A 211 -9.23 3.20 6.15
C TRP A 211 -10.54 3.37 6.93
N PHE A 212 -10.55 2.85 8.14
CA PHE A 212 -11.66 2.98 9.09
C PHE A 212 -11.32 3.85 10.30
N PHE A 213 -10.04 4.19 10.42
CA PHE A 213 -9.54 5.17 11.36
C PHE A 213 -8.48 6.04 10.71
N GLY A 214 -8.52 7.33 10.98
CA GLY A 214 -7.51 8.32 10.66
C GLY A 214 -7.83 9.60 11.43
N TYR A 215 -6.84 10.46 11.62
CA TYR A 215 -7.02 11.77 12.25
C TYR A 215 -6.08 12.78 11.59
N ASP A 216 -6.05 14.02 12.06
CA ASP A 216 -5.30 15.13 11.47
C ASP A 216 -3.80 15.15 11.87
N ASP A 217 -3.15 13.97 11.87
CA ASP A 217 -1.74 13.75 12.20
C ASP A 217 -0.77 14.21 11.09
N TRP A 218 -1.26 14.34 9.87
CA TRP A 218 -0.52 14.83 8.71
C TRP A 218 -0.25 16.34 8.74
N ASP A 219 -0.97 17.10 9.56
CA ASP A 219 -0.85 18.55 9.62
C ASP A 219 0.36 18.97 10.47
N GLU A 220 1.41 19.41 9.80
CA GLU A 220 2.66 19.85 10.45
C GLU A 220 2.44 20.98 11.49
N LYS A 221 1.40 21.80 11.31
CA LYS A 221 1.05 22.87 12.24
C LYS A 221 0.37 22.37 13.51
N LYS A 222 0.01 21.10 13.55
CA LYS A 222 -0.70 20.44 14.65
C LYS A 222 0.15 19.40 15.37
N GLN A 223 1.46 19.51 15.35
CA GLN A 223 2.35 18.64 16.11
C GLN A 223 2.48 19.11 17.58
N GLY A 224 2.98 18.24 18.46
CA GLY A 224 3.07 18.47 19.91
C GLY A 224 1.78 18.16 20.66
N ARG A 225 0.91 17.32 20.08
CA ARG A 225 -0.37 16.90 20.66
C ARG A 225 -0.40 15.39 20.94
N GLU A 226 0.68 14.84 21.51
CA GLU A 226 0.84 13.39 21.72
C GLU A 226 -0.33 12.76 22.48
N GLU A 227 -0.77 13.38 23.58
CA GLU A 227 -1.92 12.87 24.38
C GLU A 227 -3.23 12.92 23.57
N TYR A 228 -3.42 13.93 22.74
CA TYR A 228 -4.56 13.99 21.83
C TYR A 228 -4.53 12.86 20.81
N GLY A 229 -3.40 12.64 20.13
CA GLY A 229 -3.21 11.54 19.17
C GLY A 229 -3.45 10.18 19.82
N LYS A 230 -2.82 9.93 20.98
CA LYS A 230 -3.01 8.72 21.77
C LYS A 230 -4.47 8.48 22.12
N LYS A 231 -5.15 9.52 22.67
CA LYS A 231 -6.58 9.43 23.01
C LYS A 231 -7.42 9.13 21.76
N LYS A 232 -7.16 9.82 20.64
CA LYS A 232 -7.89 9.60 19.38
C LYS A 232 -7.78 8.15 18.91
N ILE A 233 -6.59 7.57 18.90
CA ILE A 233 -6.39 6.19 18.50
C ILE A 233 -7.08 5.23 19.46
N LEU A 234 -6.80 5.35 20.76
CA LEU A 234 -7.27 4.40 21.76
C LEU A 234 -8.79 4.43 22.00
N ASP A 235 -9.43 5.59 21.84
CA ASP A 235 -10.89 5.71 21.99
C ASP A 235 -11.66 5.19 20.77
N ASN A 236 -11.01 5.06 19.62
CA ASN A 236 -11.65 4.68 18.39
C ASN A 236 -11.23 3.29 17.86
N VAL A 237 -10.27 2.61 18.52
CA VAL A 237 -9.89 1.26 18.10
C VAL A 237 -11.09 0.31 18.14
N HIS A 238 -11.30 -0.42 17.06
CA HIS A 238 -12.43 -1.33 16.88
C HIS A 238 -12.04 -2.59 16.10
N ASN A 239 -12.90 -3.60 16.11
CA ASN A 239 -12.68 -4.86 15.42
C ASN A 239 -12.55 -4.67 13.90
N GLY A 240 -11.58 -5.31 13.29
CA GLY A 240 -11.35 -5.25 11.84
C GLY A 240 -10.87 -3.90 11.33
N GLU A 241 -10.23 -3.10 12.18
CA GLU A 241 -9.79 -1.75 11.85
C GLU A 241 -8.66 -1.73 10.83
N VAL A 242 -8.83 -0.98 9.73
CA VAL A 242 -7.73 -0.50 8.89
C VAL A 242 -7.37 0.90 9.38
N MET A 243 -6.25 0.99 10.10
CA MET A 243 -5.78 2.22 10.74
C MET A 243 -4.85 2.99 9.79
N LEU A 244 -5.19 4.25 9.50
CA LEU A 244 -4.32 5.18 8.78
C LEU A 244 -3.62 6.10 9.77
N LEU A 245 -2.29 6.10 9.70
CA LEU A 245 -1.39 7.08 10.31
C LEU A 245 -0.46 7.67 9.25
N HIS A 246 0.23 8.77 9.58
CA HIS A 246 1.27 9.35 8.72
C HIS A 246 2.63 9.29 9.42
N ALA A 247 3.64 8.80 8.72
CA ALA A 247 5.00 8.71 9.27
C ALA A 247 5.70 10.08 9.38
N THR A 248 5.13 11.11 8.79
CA THR A 248 5.56 12.51 8.94
C THR A 248 5.17 13.12 10.30
N SER A 249 4.35 12.43 11.09
CA SER A 249 3.93 12.89 12.42
C SER A 249 4.97 12.58 13.48
N LYS A 250 5.53 13.63 14.09
CA LYS A 250 6.37 13.51 15.28
C LYS A 250 5.61 12.87 16.43
N ASP A 251 4.35 13.29 16.63
CA ASP A 251 3.50 12.77 17.70
C ASP A 251 3.31 11.27 17.57
N ASN A 252 2.95 10.78 16.35
CA ASN A 252 2.83 9.34 16.10
C ASN A 252 4.13 8.60 16.41
N SER A 253 5.28 9.11 15.99
CA SER A 253 6.56 8.46 16.26
C SER A 253 6.87 8.33 17.77
N ASN A 254 6.36 9.25 18.58
CA ASN A 254 6.57 9.26 20.02
C ASN A 254 5.59 8.35 20.77
N ILE A 255 4.33 8.26 20.30
CA ILE A 255 3.29 7.50 21.01
C ILE A 255 3.09 6.07 20.52
N LEU A 256 3.66 5.70 19.36
CA LEU A 256 3.34 4.45 18.67
C LEU A 256 3.59 3.20 19.54
N ASP A 257 4.70 3.14 20.28
CA ASP A 257 5.02 2.02 21.15
C ASP A 257 3.96 1.82 22.26
N ASP A 258 3.62 2.89 22.96
CA ASP A 258 2.60 2.87 24.02
C ASP A 258 1.21 2.51 23.46
N VAL A 259 0.87 3.05 22.29
CA VAL A 259 -0.40 2.77 21.59
C VAL A 259 -0.49 1.29 21.20
N ILE A 260 0.55 0.74 20.55
CA ILE A 260 0.57 -0.68 20.17
C ILE A 260 0.40 -1.59 21.39
N LYS A 261 1.16 -1.35 22.47
CA LYS A 261 1.06 -2.12 23.71
C LYS A 261 -0.32 -2.06 24.34
N LYS A 262 -0.93 -0.87 24.38
CA LYS A 262 -2.29 -0.70 24.93
C LYS A 262 -3.36 -1.38 24.07
N ILE A 263 -3.24 -1.34 22.75
CA ILE A 263 -4.14 -2.03 21.85
C ILE A 263 -4.01 -3.55 22.02
N LYS A 264 -2.78 -4.09 22.07
CA LYS A 264 -2.52 -5.51 22.37
C LYS A 264 -3.08 -5.93 23.73
N ASN A 265 -2.92 -5.11 24.78
CA ASN A 265 -3.45 -5.38 26.12
C ASN A 265 -5.00 -5.39 26.17
N ARG A 266 -5.68 -4.78 25.18
CA ARG A 266 -7.15 -4.90 25.00
C ARG A 266 -7.54 -6.17 24.22
N GLY A 267 -6.57 -7.04 23.88
CA GLY A 267 -6.76 -8.29 23.19
C GLY A 267 -6.82 -8.16 21.66
N TYR A 268 -6.40 -7.03 21.10
CA TYR A 268 -6.29 -6.88 19.65
C TYR A 268 -4.97 -7.48 19.14
N GLU A 269 -5.03 -8.04 17.94
CA GLU A 269 -3.90 -8.55 17.16
C GLU A 269 -3.63 -7.62 15.98
N PHE A 270 -2.38 -7.18 15.83
CA PHE A 270 -1.96 -6.49 14.61
C PHE A 270 -1.67 -7.50 13.51
N ARG A 271 -2.31 -7.34 12.37
CA ARG A 271 -2.17 -8.22 11.22
C ARG A 271 -1.74 -7.46 9.98
N ASN A 272 -1.05 -8.16 9.12
CA ASN A 272 -0.65 -7.70 7.81
C ASN A 272 -1.85 -7.73 6.85
N ILE A 273 -1.95 -6.77 5.92
CA ILE A 273 -3.04 -6.69 4.92
C ILE A 273 -3.10 -7.93 4.00
N ASP A 274 -1.98 -8.63 3.76
CA ASP A 274 -2.00 -9.90 3.02
C ASP A 274 -2.85 -10.99 3.72
N ASN A 275 -3.06 -10.86 5.03
CA ASN A 275 -3.91 -11.72 5.84
C ASN A 275 -5.25 -11.04 6.21
N PHE A 276 -5.74 -10.17 5.32
CA PHE A 276 -7.00 -9.46 5.56
C PHE A 276 -8.19 -10.41 5.57
N GLU A 277 -9.02 -10.30 6.62
CA GLU A 277 -10.26 -11.05 6.79
C GLU A 277 -11.45 -10.08 6.79
N ARG A 278 -12.47 -10.37 5.96
CA ARG A 278 -13.75 -9.65 5.90
C ARG A 278 -14.79 -10.24 6.84
#